data_f5039b939844e69b643aa61c980f4d80
#
_entry.id   f5039b939844e69b643aa61c980f4d80
#
_cell.length_a   1.000
_cell.length_b   1.000
_cell.length_c   1.000
_cell.angle_alpha   90.00
_cell.angle_beta   90.00
_cell.angle_gamma   90.00
#
_symmetry.space_group_name_H-M   'P 1'
#
loop_
_entity.id
_entity.type
_entity.pdbx_description
1 polymer ?
#
loop_
_entity_poly.entity_id
_entity_poly.type
_entity_poly.pdbx_seq_one_letter_code
_entity_poly.pdbx_strand_id
1 'polypeptide(L)'
;EVVAHAADWPLPGRDHANSRAVPDSPITAATVDRLEVVWTAPLEGAGAYGNAATVPLILGDRILVQDLGSNVRVFDRETGELVWEHLVDEFQIGPNGVAVGWGHVYATRGMKAVTALDVETGEEQWTTELVDTPTAGIDIQPQVAAGLVLVSTVPISLEGQYTGGDRGTIKALSAATGEVVWQFDTVAGDDLWG
;
A
#
# COMPACT_ATOMS: atom_id res chain seq x y z
N GLU A 1 -4.67 14.93 -2.22
CA GLU A 1 -3.43 14.93 -1.44
C GLU A 1 -2.19 14.96 -2.34
N VAL A 2 -2.08 14.12 -3.38
CA VAL A 2 -0.88 14.07 -4.26
C VAL A 2 -0.49 15.46 -4.79
N VAL A 3 -1.46 16.27 -5.22
CA VAL A 3 -1.18 17.63 -5.71
C VAL A 3 -0.77 18.56 -4.58
N ALA A 4 -1.41 18.46 -3.42
CA ALA A 4 -1.09 19.27 -2.24
C ALA A 4 0.30 18.95 -1.68
N HIS A 5 0.78 17.73 -1.86
CA HIS A 5 2.06 17.22 -1.38
C HIS A 5 3.06 16.94 -2.49
N ALA A 6 2.98 17.67 -3.62
CA ALA A 6 3.87 17.45 -4.77
C ALA A 6 5.37 17.66 -4.47
N ALA A 7 5.70 18.36 -3.39
CA ALA A 7 7.08 18.53 -2.92
C ALA A 7 7.58 17.34 -2.09
N ASP A 8 6.67 16.49 -1.60
CA ASP A 8 6.97 15.32 -0.77
C ASP A 8 7.12 14.04 -1.62
N TRP A 9 6.80 12.90 -1.02
CA TRP A 9 6.80 11.59 -1.68
C TRP A 9 5.44 10.89 -1.50
N PRO A 10 4.34 11.44 -2.06
CA PRO A 10 2.97 10.98 -1.81
C PRO A 10 2.57 9.72 -2.59
N LEU A 11 3.41 9.23 -3.49
CA LEU A 11 3.23 8.02 -4.29
C LEU A 11 4.50 7.18 -4.28
N PRO A 12 4.43 5.86 -4.51
CA PRO A 12 5.62 4.99 -4.56
C PRO A 12 6.69 5.46 -5.54
N GLY A 13 6.29 6.02 -6.67
CA GLY A 13 7.17 6.61 -7.67
C GLY A 13 7.33 8.13 -7.53
N ARG A 14 6.95 8.72 -6.41
CA ARG A 14 6.91 10.14 -6.07
C ARG A 14 5.74 10.89 -6.72
N ASP A 15 5.52 10.75 -8.01
CA ASP A 15 4.49 11.45 -8.77
C ASP A 15 3.87 10.55 -9.84
N HIS A 16 2.81 11.01 -10.51
CA HIS A 16 2.13 10.27 -11.58
C HIS A 16 3.01 10.02 -12.82
N ALA A 17 4.10 10.79 -12.99
CA ALA A 17 5.09 10.55 -14.04
C ALA A 17 6.09 9.44 -13.64
N ASN A 18 5.99 8.92 -12.39
CA ASN A 18 6.92 7.94 -11.84
C ASN A 18 8.39 8.41 -11.93
N SER A 19 8.63 9.69 -11.63
CA SER A 19 9.93 10.34 -11.80
C SER A 19 11.02 9.76 -10.88
N ARG A 20 10.64 9.27 -9.71
CA ARG A 20 11.54 8.70 -8.67
C ARG A 20 12.72 9.61 -8.33
N ALA A 21 12.55 10.91 -8.51
CA ALA A 21 13.60 11.90 -8.36
C ALA A 21 13.08 13.20 -7.75
N VAL A 22 13.92 13.83 -6.96
CA VAL A 22 13.72 15.19 -6.45
C VAL A 22 14.78 16.05 -7.16
N PRO A 23 14.41 16.83 -8.21
CA PRO A 23 15.36 17.57 -9.04
C PRO A 23 16.28 18.52 -8.26
N ASP A 24 15.72 19.18 -7.24
CA ASP A 24 16.43 20.15 -6.41
C ASP A 24 16.91 19.53 -5.07
N SER A 25 17.14 18.24 -5.03
CA SER A 25 17.64 17.55 -3.83
C SER A 25 19.01 18.09 -3.43
N PRO A 26 19.24 18.41 -2.14
CA PRO A 26 20.57 18.72 -1.62
C PRO A 26 21.48 17.49 -1.58
N ILE A 27 20.95 16.29 -1.78
CA ILE A 27 21.72 15.05 -1.82
C ILE A 27 22.32 14.91 -3.21
N THR A 28 23.65 14.97 -3.27
CA THR A 28 24.43 14.86 -4.49
C THR A 28 25.59 13.89 -4.28
N ALA A 29 26.32 13.56 -5.33
CA ALA A 29 27.53 12.74 -5.20
C ALA A 29 28.58 13.35 -4.26
N ALA A 30 28.57 14.68 -4.07
CA ALA A 30 29.48 15.39 -3.18
C ALA A 30 28.96 15.51 -1.73
N THR A 31 27.74 15.14 -1.45
CA THR A 31 27.10 15.31 -0.12
C THR A 31 26.51 14.02 0.45
N VAL A 32 26.41 12.96 -0.34
CA VAL A 32 25.81 11.69 0.07
C VAL A 32 26.53 11.03 1.25
N ASP A 33 27.82 11.24 1.37
CA ASP A 33 28.66 10.75 2.48
C ASP A 33 28.41 11.44 3.81
N ARG A 34 27.61 12.53 3.82
CA ARG A 34 27.20 13.27 5.02
C ARG A 34 25.83 12.85 5.55
N LEU A 35 25.20 11.87 4.91
CA LEU A 35 23.90 11.36 5.40
C LEU A 35 24.10 10.66 6.74
N GLU A 36 23.27 11.02 7.69
CA GLU A 36 23.22 10.42 9.02
C GLU A 36 21.81 9.89 9.28
N VAL A 37 21.72 8.84 10.10
CA VAL A 37 20.44 8.33 10.57
C VAL A 37 19.90 9.31 11.61
N VAL A 38 18.75 9.93 11.33
CA VAL A 38 18.13 10.86 12.27
C VAL A 38 17.35 10.09 13.34
N TRP A 39 16.60 9.07 12.94
CA TRP A 39 15.86 8.19 13.83
C TRP A 39 15.63 6.83 13.19
N THR A 40 15.21 5.86 13.99
CA THR A 40 14.78 4.53 13.57
C THR A 40 13.52 4.13 14.29
N ALA A 41 12.60 3.45 13.59
CA ALA A 41 11.40 2.86 14.20
C ALA A 41 11.33 1.38 13.85
N PRO A 42 10.99 0.49 14.82
CA PRO A 42 10.82 -0.93 14.54
C PRO A 42 9.52 -1.18 13.77
N LEU A 43 9.55 -2.16 12.86
CA LEU A 43 8.37 -2.75 12.23
C LEU A 43 8.31 -4.21 12.68
N GLU A 44 7.23 -4.60 13.35
CA GLU A 44 7.12 -5.90 14.01
C GLU A 44 6.31 -6.93 13.21
N GLY A 45 5.54 -6.49 12.22
CA GLY A 45 4.76 -7.38 11.37
C GLY A 45 5.66 -8.32 10.58
N ALA A 46 5.39 -9.62 10.64
CA ALA A 46 6.19 -10.64 10.02
C ALA A 46 5.46 -11.31 8.84
N GLY A 47 6.08 -11.26 7.67
CA GLY A 47 5.66 -12.00 6.48
C GLY A 47 6.69 -13.04 6.06
N ALA A 48 6.44 -13.72 4.93
CA ALA A 48 7.37 -14.71 4.38
C ALA A 48 8.74 -14.12 4.00
N TYR A 49 8.78 -12.83 3.70
CA TYR A 49 9.96 -12.13 3.19
C TYR A 49 10.50 -11.05 4.16
N GLY A 50 10.19 -11.16 5.44
CA GLY A 50 10.64 -10.24 6.48
C GLY A 50 9.49 -9.39 7.04
N ASN A 51 9.80 -8.18 7.48
CA ASN A 51 8.84 -7.33 8.18
C ASN A 51 8.17 -6.30 7.28
N ALA A 52 8.79 -5.92 6.16
CA ALA A 52 8.26 -4.93 5.24
C ALA A 52 8.70 -5.19 3.80
N ALA A 53 7.78 -5.01 2.86
CA ALA A 53 8.01 -5.03 1.42
C ALA A 53 7.25 -3.86 0.77
N THR A 54 7.36 -2.69 1.37
CA THR A 54 6.58 -1.49 1.09
C THR A 54 7.49 -0.32 0.67
N VAL A 55 6.89 0.66 0.01
CA VAL A 55 7.48 1.98 -0.17
C VAL A 55 6.78 2.93 0.81
N PRO A 56 7.49 3.51 1.80
CA PRO A 56 6.92 4.53 2.67
C PRO A 56 6.45 5.74 1.86
N LEU A 57 5.33 6.32 2.24
CA LEU A 57 4.86 7.60 1.70
C LEU A 57 5.20 8.74 2.64
N ILE A 58 5.49 9.90 2.09
CA ILE A 58 5.75 11.14 2.84
C ILE A 58 4.70 12.17 2.44
N LEU A 59 3.98 12.68 3.43
CA LEU A 59 2.92 13.67 3.30
C LEU A 59 3.11 14.73 4.39
N GLY A 60 3.72 15.85 4.02
CA GLY A 60 4.03 16.92 4.97
C GLY A 60 4.96 16.45 6.09
N ASP A 61 4.47 16.47 7.30
CA ASP A 61 5.17 16.05 8.51
C ASP A 61 4.97 14.56 8.87
N ARG A 62 4.36 13.77 7.99
CA ARG A 62 4.01 12.37 8.23
C ARG A 62 4.77 11.41 7.32
N ILE A 63 5.18 10.27 7.88
CA ILE A 63 5.66 9.11 7.14
C ILE A 63 4.69 7.96 7.39
N LEU A 64 4.11 7.43 6.31
CA LEU A 64 3.14 6.34 6.35
C LEU A 64 3.79 5.06 5.83
N VAL A 65 3.63 3.98 6.57
CA VAL A 65 4.20 2.68 6.21
C VAL A 65 3.23 1.55 6.54
N GLN A 66 3.19 0.52 5.71
CA GLN A 66 2.52 -0.74 6.01
C GLN A 66 3.56 -1.85 6.12
N ASP A 67 3.47 -2.68 7.17
CA ASP A 67 4.31 -3.87 7.33
C ASP A 67 3.66 -5.13 6.71
N LEU A 68 4.36 -6.27 6.74
CA LEU A 68 3.87 -7.54 6.21
C LEU A 68 2.91 -8.29 7.16
N GLY A 69 2.59 -7.72 8.31
CA GLY A 69 1.46 -8.09 9.16
C GLY A 69 0.20 -7.29 8.85
N SER A 70 0.16 -6.56 7.73
CA SER A 70 -0.92 -5.64 7.34
C SER A 70 -1.10 -4.44 8.29
N ASN A 71 -0.20 -4.23 9.22
CA ASN A 71 -0.26 -3.12 10.15
C ASN A 71 0.14 -1.82 9.45
N VAL A 72 -0.63 -0.78 9.69
CA VAL A 72 -0.31 0.58 9.19
C VAL A 72 0.18 1.41 10.36
N ARG A 73 1.31 2.08 10.17
CA ARG A 73 1.87 3.02 11.15
C ARG A 73 2.17 4.35 10.50
N VAL A 74 1.92 5.40 11.24
CA VAL A 74 2.24 6.77 10.84
C VAL A 74 3.15 7.38 11.88
N PHE A 75 4.27 7.89 11.42
CA PHE A 75 5.31 8.50 12.23
C PHE A 75 5.42 9.99 11.91
N ASP A 76 5.78 10.77 12.90
CA ASP A 76 6.27 12.12 12.68
C ASP A 76 7.60 12.07 11.94
N ARG A 77 7.72 12.84 10.86
CA ARG A 77 8.88 12.80 9.96
C ARG A 77 10.17 13.31 10.61
N GLU A 78 10.07 14.28 11.52
CA GLU A 78 11.25 14.88 12.12
C GLU A 78 11.75 14.08 13.32
N THR A 79 10.84 13.58 14.14
CA THR A 79 11.16 12.93 15.41
C THR A 79 11.16 11.41 15.36
N GLY A 80 10.42 10.81 14.41
CA GLY A 80 10.17 9.38 14.37
C GLY A 80 9.18 8.89 15.43
N GLU A 81 8.53 9.81 16.15
CA GLU A 81 7.50 9.44 17.11
C GLU A 81 6.27 8.86 16.41
N LEU A 82 5.69 7.81 17.00
CA LEU A 82 4.46 7.21 16.50
C LEU A 82 3.30 8.20 16.69
N VAL A 83 2.64 8.54 15.59
CA VAL A 83 1.45 9.40 15.61
C VAL A 83 0.20 8.57 15.85
N TRP A 84 0.03 7.53 15.04
CA TRP A 84 -1.00 6.52 15.22
C TRP A 84 -0.60 5.19 14.57
N GLU A 85 -1.27 4.12 14.98
CA GLU A 85 -1.14 2.81 14.35
C GLU A 85 -2.49 2.11 14.27
N HIS A 86 -2.66 1.30 13.23
CA HIS A 86 -3.77 0.39 13.05
C HIS A 86 -3.21 -1.02 12.90
N LEU A 87 -3.39 -1.82 13.95
CA LEU A 87 -2.83 -3.17 14.04
C LEU A 87 -3.87 -4.20 13.58
N VAL A 88 -3.48 -5.05 12.66
CA VAL A 88 -4.32 -6.11 12.06
C VAL A 88 -3.72 -7.48 12.33
N ASP A 89 -2.40 -7.59 12.25
CA ASP A 89 -1.62 -8.81 12.42
C ASP A 89 -2.05 -9.95 11.47
N GLU A 90 -2.47 -9.58 10.26
CA GLU A 90 -2.81 -10.51 9.20
C GLU A 90 -1.68 -10.62 8.19
N PHE A 91 -1.27 -11.86 7.93
CA PHE A 91 -0.16 -12.18 7.03
C PHE A 91 -0.34 -11.63 5.62
N GLN A 92 0.74 -11.05 5.10
CA GLN A 92 0.91 -10.69 3.69
C GLN A 92 2.22 -11.24 3.12
N ILE A 93 2.22 -11.47 1.81
CA ILE A 93 3.43 -11.83 1.08
C ILE A 93 4.21 -10.57 0.72
N GLY A 94 3.51 -9.53 0.26
CA GLY A 94 4.08 -8.36 -0.39
C GLY A 94 4.42 -8.58 -1.87
N PRO A 95 4.64 -7.53 -2.64
CA PRO A 95 4.72 -6.13 -2.19
C PRO A 95 3.38 -5.59 -1.70
N ASN A 96 3.43 -4.72 -0.70
CA ASN A 96 2.27 -4.03 -0.15
C ASN A 96 2.58 -2.55 0.06
N GLY A 97 1.75 -1.83 0.77
CA GLY A 97 1.90 -0.43 1.09
C GLY A 97 0.56 0.30 1.07
N VAL A 98 0.60 1.57 1.38
CA VAL A 98 -0.60 2.39 1.49
C VAL A 98 -0.75 3.34 0.31
N ALA A 99 -1.99 3.69 -0.02
CA ALA A 99 -2.31 4.84 -0.86
C ALA A 99 -3.07 5.87 -0.04
N VAL A 100 -2.99 7.14 -0.42
CA VAL A 100 -3.65 8.23 0.32
C VAL A 100 -4.48 9.09 -0.63
N GLY A 101 -5.71 9.37 -0.23
CA GLY A 101 -6.63 10.21 -0.99
C GLY A 101 -7.88 10.56 -0.19
N TRP A 102 -8.42 11.75 -0.41
CA TRP A 102 -9.69 12.23 0.15
C TRP A 102 -9.82 12.06 1.67
N GLY A 103 -8.72 12.32 2.40
CA GLY A 103 -8.68 12.22 3.87
C GLY A 103 -8.58 10.78 4.40
N HIS A 104 -8.28 9.81 3.55
CA HIS A 104 -8.14 8.41 3.94
C HIS A 104 -6.79 7.80 3.53
N VAL A 105 -6.37 6.82 4.31
CA VAL A 105 -5.30 5.88 4.00
C VAL A 105 -5.94 4.57 3.59
N TYR A 106 -5.62 4.08 2.40
CA TYR A 106 -6.09 2.80 1.87
C TYR A 106 -4.97 1.78 1.95
N ALA A 107 -5.24 0.66 2.57
CA ALA A 107 -4.28 -0.42 2.80
C ALA A 107 -4.89 -1.78 2.47
N THR A 108 -4.06 -2.74 2.12
CA THR A 108 -4.51 -4.13 2.04
C THR A 108 -4.59 -4.74 3.45
N ARG A 109 -5.58 -5.58 3.69
CA ARG A 109 -5.76 -6.31 4.93
C ARG A 109 -5.63 -7.81 4.66
N GLY A 110 -4.57 -8.39 5.18
CA GLY A 110 -4.15 -9.72 4.77
C GLY A 110 -4.01 -9.78 3.25
N MET A 111 -4.29 -10.93 2.68
CA MET A 111 -4.30 -11.15 1.23
C MET A 111 -5.69 -11.04 0.60
N LYS A 112 -6.71 -10.62 1.34
CA LYS A 112 -8.11 -10.76 0.90
C LYS A 112 -8.92 -9.49 0.85
N ALA A 113 -8.57 -8.49 1.63
CA ALA A 113 -9.39 -7.30 1.80
C ALA A 113 -8.60 -6.00 1.60
N VAL A 114 -9.35 -4.93 1.42
CA VAL A 114 -8.84 -3.55 1.44
C VAL A 114 -9.60 -2.80 2.52
N THR A 115 -8.89 -2.02 3.30
CA THR A 115 -9.44 -1.14 4.32
C THR A 115 -9.15 0.32 4.01
N ALA A 116 -10.05 1.21 4.42
CA ALA A 116 -9.83 2.64 4.48
C ALA A 116 -9.77 3.08 5.94
N LEU A 117 -8.75 3.84 6.26
CA LEU A 117 -8.51 4.42 7.56
C LEU A 117 -8.58 5.94 7.45
N ASP A 118 -9.06 6.61 8.46
CA ASP A 118 -8.95 8.07 8.56
C ASP A 118 -7.46 8.48 8.62
N VAL A 119 -7.06 9.45 7.81
CA VAL A 119 -5.64 9.82 7.66
C VAL A 119 -5.04 10.46 8.91
N GLU A 120 -5.87 11.10 9.74
CA GLU A 120 -5.43 11.79 10.94
C GLU A 120 -5.42 10.89 12.18
N THR A 121 -6.35 9.94 12.24
CA THR A 121 -6.59 9.15 13.46
C THR A 121 -6.25 7.66 13.32
N GLY A 122 -6.20 7.12 12.10
CA GLY A 122 -6.07 5.70 11.84
C GLY A 122 -7.35 4.89 12.12
N GLU A 123 -8.48 5.54 12.40
CA GLU A 123 -9.76 4.85 12.62
C GLU A 123 -10.28 4.22 11.33
N GLU A 124 -10.69 2.95 11.40
CA GLU A 124 -11.28 2.23 10.27
C GLU A 124 -12.61 2.86 9.85
N GLN A 125 -12.72 3.22 8.57
CA GLN A 125 -13.93 3.78 7.97
C GLN A 125 -14.75 2.71 7.27
N TRP A 126 -14.10 1.83 6.53
CA TRP A 126 -14.68 0.66 5.89
C TRP A 126 -13.61 -0.41 5.59
N THR A 127 -14.05 -1.65 5.49
CA THR A 127 -13.25 -2.77 5.00
C THR A 127 -14.09 -3.58 4.02
N THR A 128 -13.50 -3.91 2.86
CA THR A 128 -14.15 -4.68 1.80
C THR A 128 -13.33 -5.92 1.48
N GLU A 129 -13.96 -7.09 1.64
CA GLU A 129 -13.39 -8.35 1.23
C GLU A 129 -13.52 -8.51 -0.30
N LEU A 130 -12.42 -8.81 -0.98
CA LEU A 130 -12.32 -8.87 -2.44
C LEU A 130 -12.01 -10.26 -2.98
N VAL A 131 -11.55 -11.14 -2.11
CA VAL A 131 -11.10 -12.50 -2.44
C VAL A 131 -11.81 -13.49 -1.55
N ASP A 132 -12.63 -14.35 -2.15
CA ASP A 132 -13.40 -15.40 -1.49
C ASP A 132 -12.84 -16.81 -1.71
N THR A 133 -11.77 -16.94 -2.51
CA THR A 133 -11.13 -18.22 -2.83
C THR A 133 -9.80 -18.40 -2.08
N PRO A 134 -9.36 -19.63 -1.85
CA PRO A 134 -8.05 -19.90 -1.27
C PRO A 134 -6.90 -19.80 -2.30
N THR A 135 -7.23 -19.62 -3.59
CA THR A 135 -6.28 -19.68 -4.71
C THR A 135 -6.00 -18.32 -5.33
N ALA A 136 -6.56 -17.25 -4.75
CA ALA A 136 -6.27 -15.88 -5.15
C ALA A 136 -5.86 -15.05 -3.93
N GLY A 137 -5.19 -13.95 -4.18
CA GLY A 137 -4.79 -12.99 -3.14
C GLY A 137 -4.54 -11.60 -3.71
N ILE A 138 -4.48 -10.63 -2.82
CA ILE A 138 -4.03 -9.28 -3.12
C ILE A 138 -2.54 -9.22 -2.81
N ASP A 139 -1.74 -8.86 -3.80
CA ASP A 139 -0.28 -8.77 -3.71
C ASP A 139 0.20 -7.50 -4.40
N ILE A 140 -0.35 -6.37 -3.98
CA ILE A 140 -0.07 -5.07 -4.57
C ILE A 140 -0.39 -3.94 -3.57
N GLN A 141 0.34 -2.85 -3.69
CA GLN A 141 -0.03 -1.58 -3.08
C GLN A 141 -1.24 -0.98 -3.81
N PRO A 142 -2.33 -0.61 -3.12
CA PRO A 142 -3.47 0.07 -3.73
C PRO A 142 -3.05 1.36 -4.44
N GLN A 143 -3.83 1.75 -5.44
CA GLN A 143 -3.67 3.04 -6.11
C GLN A 143 -4.99 3.81 -6.07
N VAL A 144 -4.92 5.12 -6.06
CA VAL A 144 -6.11 5.99 -5.99
C VAL A 144 -6.16 6.94 -7.17
N ALA A 145 -7.33 7.04 -7.79
CA ALA A 145 -7.59 7.97 -8.88
C ALA A 145 -9.10 8.25 -9.02
N ALA A 146 -9.47 9.50 -9.28
CA ALA A 146 -10.84 9.89 -9.64
C ALA A 146 -11.94 9.38 -8.69
N GLY A 147 -11.70 9.36 -7.37
CA GLY A 147 -12.65 8.85 -6.39
C GLY A 147 -12.70 7.33 -6.26
N LEU A 148 -11.75 6.63 -6.87
CA LEU A 148 -11.66 5.17 -6.86
C LEU A 148 -10.37 4.70 -6.18
N VAL A 149 -10.46 3.55 -5.52
CA VAL A 149 -9.33 2.74 -5.08
C VAL A 149 -9.18 1.57 -6.03
N LEU A 150 -8.02 1.46 -6.66
CA LEU A 150 -7.69 0.43 -7.63
C LEU A 150 -6.83 -0.64 -6.98
N VAL A 151 -7.24 -1.89 -7.09
CA VAL A 151 -6.54 -3.05 -6.53
C VAL A 151 -6.58 -4.18 -7.55
N SER A 152 -5.51 -4.96 -7.64
CA SER A 152 -5.51 -6.20 -8.42
C SER A 152 -5.38 -7.42 -7.52
N THR A 153 -5.94 -8.53 -7.99
CA THR A 153 -5.73 -9.85 -7.41
C THR A 153 -4.84 -10.69 -8.32
N VAL A 154 -4.16 -11.64 -7.73
CA VAL A 154 -3.30 -12.60 -8.44
C VAL A 154 -3.66 -14.02 -8.01
N PRO A 155 -3.44 -15.02 -8.89
CA PRO A 155 -3.49 -16.43 -8.50
C PRO A 155 -2.35 -16.73 -7.52
N ILE A 156 -2.67 -17.11 -6.29
CA ILE A 156 -1.69 -17.38 -5.26
C ILE A 156 -2.18 -18.51 -4.36
N SER A 157 -1.29 -19.40 -3.96
CA SER A 157 -1.61 -20.38 -2.94
C SER A 157 -1.31 -19.85 -1.54
N LEU A 158 -1.93 -20.48 -0.52
CA LEU A 158 -1.61 -20.20 0.88
C LEU A 158 -0.14 -20.50 1.26
N GLU A 159 0.55 -21.26 0.42
CA GLU A 159 2.00 -21.54 0.55
C GLU A 159 2.87 -20.41 -0.05
N GLY A 160 2.26 -19.33 -0.52
CA GLY A 160 2.97 -18.16 -1.04
C GLY A 160 3.56 -18.34 -2.44
N GLN A 161 3.05 -19.30 -3.22
CA GLN A 161 3.51 -19.55 -4.59
C GLN A 161 2.41 -19.18 -5.60
N TYR A 162 2.82 -18.62 -6.71
CA TYR A 162 1.95 -18.35 -7.85
C TYR A 162 1.70 -19.69 -8.56
N THR A 163 0.54 -20.29 -8.31
CA THR A 163 0.26 -21.66 -8.77
C THR A 163 -0.61 -21.75 -10.00
N GLY A 164 -1.11 -20.63 -10.51
CA GLY A 164 -2.10 -20.63 -11.58
C GLY A 164 -3.46 -21.19 -11.11
N GLY A 165 -4.39 -21.43 -12.04
CA GLY A 165 -5.70 -22.02 -11.74
C GLY A 165 -6.75 -21.01 -11.24
N ASP A 166 -6.42 -19.75 -11.12
CA ASP A 166 -7.35 -18.67 -10.85
C ASP A 166 -7.08 -17.50 -11.80
N ARG A 167 -7.96 -16.48 -11.77
CA ARG A 167 -7.83 -15.31 -12.63
C ARG A 167 -7.32 -14.12 -11.82
N GLY A 168 -6.39 -13.40 -12.40
CA GLY A 168 -6.08 -12.05 -11.95
C GLY A 168 -7.21 -11.11 -12.32
N THR A 169 -7.63 -10.27 -11.40
CA THR A 169 -8.65 -9.24 -11.61
C THR A 169 -8.13 -7.87 -11.22
N ILE A 170 -8.62 -6.83 -11.88
CA ILE A 170 -8.48 -5.46 -11.40
C ILE A 170 -9.85 -5.03 -10.89
N LYS A 171 -9.93 -4.57 -9.68
CA LYS A 171 -11.16 -4.06 -9.06
C LYS A 171 -11.00 -2.58 -8.74
N ALA A 172 -12.05 -1.81 -9.00
CA ALA A 172 -12.16 -0.44 -8.57
C ALA A 172 -13.25 -0.33 -7.50
N LEU A 173 -12.89 0.21 -6.36
CA LEU A 173 -13.81 0.46 -5.26
C LEU A 173 -14.09 1.95 -5.17
N SER A 174 -15.28 2.31 -4.73
CA SER A 174 -15.58 3.67 -4.29
C SER A 174 -14.66 4.04 -3.13
N ALA A 175 -13.90 5.10 -3.27
CA ALA A 175 -13.01 5.58 -2.21
C ALA A 175 -13.78 5.94 -0.93
N ALA A 176 -15.02 6.39 -1.07
CA ALA A 176 -15.85 6.82 0.06
C ALA A 176 -16.55 5.67 0.80
N THR A 177 -16.92 4.58 0.09
CA THR A 177 -17.78 3.54 0.66
C THR A 177 -17.18 2.14 0.65
N GLY A 178 -16.10 1.91 -0.10
CA GLY A 178 -15.51 0.60 -0.31
C GLY A 178 -16.30 -0.32 -1.25
N GLU A 179 -17.44 0.11 -1.78
CA GLU A 179 -18.23 -0.69 -2.72
C GLU A 179 -17.48 -0.89 -4.04
N VAL A 180 -17.52 -2.12 -4.57
CA VAL A 180 -16.94 -2.42 -5.88
C VAL A 180 -17.79 -1.75 -6.97
N VAL A 181 -17.17 -0.80 -7.68
CA VAL A 181 -17.81 -0.04 -8.77
C VAL A 181 -17.71 -0.80 -10.09
N TRP A 182 -16.55 -1.39 -10.35
CA TRP A 182 -16.32 -2.26 -11.53
C TRP A 182 -15.21 -3.26 -11.27
N GLN A 183 -15.21 -4.31 -12.07
CA GLN A 183 -14.15 -5.32 -12.13
C GLN A 183 -13.76 -5.56 -13.58
N PHE A 184 -12.48 -5.82 -13.80
CA PHE A 184 -11.91 -6.24 -15.08
C PHE A 184 -11.11 -7.53 -14.86
N ASP A 185 -11.46 -8.58 -15.60
CA ASP A 185 -10.71 -9.83 -15.61
C ASP A 185 -9.53 -9.72 -16.57
N THR A 186 -8.32 -9.97 -16.09
CA THR A 186 -7.10 -9.82 -16.89
C THR A 186 -6.95 -10.88 -17.96
N VAL A 187 -7.66 -12.00 -17.83
CA VAL A 187 -7.73 -13.09 -18.79
C VAL A 187 -9.18 -13.33 -19.16
N ALA A 188 -9.51 -13.18 -20.44
CA ALA A 188 -10.86 -13.45 -20.96
C ALA A 188 -11.03 -14.93 -21.30
N GLY A 189 -12.25 -15.47 -21.05
CA GLY A 189 -12.60 -16.85 -21.36
C GLY A 189 -12.32 -17.85 -20.25
N ASP A 190 -12.62 -19.13 -20.51
CA ASP A 190 -12.49 -20.21 -19.54
C ASP A 190 -11.17 -20.98 -19.67
N ASP A 191 -10.38 -20.70 -20.71
CA ASP A 191 -9.08 -21.30 -20.95
C ASP A 191 -8.01 -20.58 -20.12
N LEU A 192 -7.98 -20.84 -18.84
CA LEU A 192 -6.79 -20.59 -18.04
C LEU A 192 -5.74 -21.63 -18.44
N TRP A 193 -4.64 -21.17 -19.00
CA TRP A 193 -3.53 -22.08 -19.22
C TRP A 193 -2.95 -22.48 -17.89
N GLY A 194 -3.09 -23.74 -17.59
CA GLY A 194 -2.61 -24.44 -16.42
C GLY A 194 -1.64 -25.52 -16.82
#